data_51c6f47e3d3bc8aa633f042640f642ed
#
_entry.id   51c6f47e3d3bc8aa633f042640f642ed
#
_cell.length_a   1.000
_cell.length_b   1.000
_cell.length_c   1.000
_cell.angle_alpha   90.00
_cell.angle_beta   90.00
_cell.angle_gamma   90.00
#
_symmetry.space_group_name_H-M   'P 1'
#
loop_
_entity.id
_entity.type
_entity.pdbx_description
1 polymer ?
#
loop_
_entity_poly.entity_id
_entity_poly.type
_entity_poly.pdbx_seq_one_letter_code
_entity_poly.pdbx_strand_id
1 'polypeptide(L)'
;MPIVRCVNGPKINETDAYCTTPAIPVGASIDVLSTAMHETQKEVAPDSVQPVPTEVYLQKRGMNRIVSDYFESQKKRIPFSDAIIAERAIRKFKRAGNRTLWISKKGELQVQDPKTGTQVVYFTEGLRWQFKREFQHTGKWTFEQFISLAKMYYTSADVPENATVLAGKNFLENVQCIDFKNHPEVKIEVRTNKLGWKVTAIHTVFGDFEFKREPTLDKLGYSNSAAIIGNDRLVHYERTAEHSDTERVEGHEASRESLIVWDALALKGSCHIFINGDGGEASSNAVSYVMWDSDTAPMGDDLVDGRVYCFTTDVQLSETAKAKQGETWQYKNSVWSEYVEAITV
;
A
#
# COMPACT_ATOMS: atom_id res chain seq x y z
N MET A 1 1.72 -8.94 -31.05
CA MET A 1 1.70 -7.52 -31.46
C MET A 1 0.29 -7.20 -31.93
N PRO A 2 -0.44 -6.28 -31.32
CA PRO A 2 -1.79 -5.93 -31.77
C PRO A 2 -1.73 -5.25 -33.14
N ILE A 3 -2.67 -5.61 -34.03
CA ILE A 3 -2.82 -5.00 -35.35
C ILE A 3 -3.98 -4.02 -35.26
N VAL A 4 -3.68 -2.74 -35.40
CA VAL A 4 -4.69 -1.67 -35.39
C VAL A 4 -5.07 -1.33 -36.84
N ARG A 5 -6.38 -1.22 -37.10
CA ARG A 5 -6.92 -0.85 -38.41
C ARG A 5 -7.92 0.28 -38.23
N CYS A 6 -7.83 1.29 -39.07
CA CYS A 6 -8.75 2.41 -39.06
C CYS A 6 -10.05 2.08 -39.78
N VAL A 7 -11.19 2.29 -39.15
CA VAL A 7 -12.53 2.06 -39.71
C VAL A 7 -13.16 3.36 -40.20
N ASN A 8 -12.89 4.48 -39.52
CA ASN A 8 -13.46 5.79 -39.81
C ASN A 8 -12.38 6.73 -40.36
N GLY A 9 -12.55 7.20 -41.57
CA GLY A 9 -11.62 8.14 -42.19
C GLY A 9 -11.57 8.00 -43.73
N PRO A 10 -10.67 8.72 -44.38
CA PRO A 10 -10.55 8.62 -45.84
C PRO A 10 -9.98 7.26 -46.25
N LYS A 11 -10.58 6.65 -47.24
CA LYS A 11 -10.11 5.41 -47.83
C LYS A 11 -9.15 5.73 -48.99
N ILE A 12 -8.18 4.85 -49.24
CA ILE A 12 -7.27 4.96 -50.38
C ILE A 12 -8.05 4.65 -51.68
N ASN A 13 -8.87 3.56 -51.63
CA ASN A 13 -9.80 3.21 -52.69
C ASN A 13 -11.19 3.00 -52.10
N GLU A 14 -12.26 3.27 -52.87
CA GLU A 14 -13.64 3.11 -52.38
C GLU A 14 -13.98 1.66 -52.00
N THR A 15 -13.28 0.70 -52.60
CA THR A 15 -13.46 -0.75 -52.36
C THR A 15 -12.74 -1.25 -51.12
N ASP A 16 -11.87 -0.44 -50.50
CA ASP A 16 -11.13 -0.86 -49.31
C ASP A 16 -12.03 -1.00 -48.10
N ALA A 17 -11.86 -2.10 -47.37
CA ALA A 17 -12.60 -2.35 -46.12
C ALA A 17 -12.19 -1.43 -44.98
N TYR A 18 -10.95 -0.90 -45.00
CA TYR A 18 -10.36 -0.09 -43.96
C TYR A 18 -9.86 1.24 -44.51
N CYS A 19 -9.90 2.26 -43.64
CA CYS A 19 -9.38 3.58 -43.96
C CYS A 19 -7.86 3.66 -43.72
N THR A 20 -7.24 4.71 -44.25
CA THR A 20 -5.82 5.00 -43.96
C THR A 20 -5.64 5.21 -42.47
N THR A 21 -4.78 4.42 -41.82
CA THR A 21 -4.48 4.56 -40.42
C THR A 21 -3.62 5.82 -40.21
N PRO A 22 -4.05 6.80 -39.42
CA PRO A 22 -3.22 7.95 -39.11
C PRO A 22 -1.94 7.53 -38.35
N ALA A 23 -0.89 8.34 -38.47
CA ALA A 23 0.31 8.13 -37.69
C ALA A 23 -0.01 8.24 -36.21
N ILE A 24 0.24 7.17 -35.43
CA ILE A 24 0.06 7.17 -33.98
C ILE A 24 1.39 7.58 -33.35
N PRO A 25 1.47 8.69 -32.62
CA PRO A 25 2.70 9.13 -31.96
C PRO A 25 3.17 8.09 -30.93
N VAL A 26 4.47 8.03 -30.70
CA VAL A 26 5.03 7.21 -29.64
C VAL A 26 4.54 7.72 -28.28
N GLY A 27 3.96 6.83 -27.46
CA GLY A 27 3.38 7.21 -26.15
C GLY A 27 1.89 7.60 -26.22
N ALA A 28 1.24 7.53 -27.40
CA ALA A 28 -0.20 7.77 -27.49
C ALA A 28 -0.98 6.71 -26.69
N SER A 29 -1.93 7.17 -25.88
CA SER A 29 -2.90 6.32 -25.19
C SER A 29 -3.92 5.78 -26.20
N ILE A 30 -4.21 4.49 -26.13
CA ILE A 30 -5.23 3.83 -26.92
C ILE A 30 -6.25 3.22 -25.97
N ASP A 31 -7.46 3.80 -25.98
CA ASP A 31 -8.56 3.27 -25.17
C ASP A 31 -9.32 2.19 -25.94
N VAL A 32 -9.58 1.07 -25.26
CA VAL A 32 -10.39 -0.02 -25.82
C VAL A 32 -11.87 0.27 -25.52
N LEU A 33 -12.63 0.53 -26.55
CA LEU A 33 -14.08 0.67 -26.45
C LEU A 33 -14.77 -0.70 -26.52
N SER A 34 -16.09 -0.71 -26.31
CA SER A 34 -16.87 -1.94 -26.45
C SER A 34 -16.83 -2.48 -27.87
N THR A 35 -16.86 -3.81 -28.02
CA THR A 35 -16.93 -4.48 -29.31
C THR A 35 -18.25 -4.20 -30.01
N ALA A 36 -18.20 -3.66 -31.24
CA ALA A 36 -19.36 -3.49 -32.07
C ALA A 36 -19.70 -4.83 -32.79
N MET A 37 -20.97 -5.23 -32.74
CA MET A 37 -21.50 -6.43 -33.35
C MET A 37 -22.42 -6.08 -34.49
N HIS A 38 -22.45 -6.89 -35.54
CA HIS A 38 -23.47 -6.75 -36.56
C HIS A 38 -24.82 -7.36 -36.12
N GLU A 39 -25.92 -6.95 -36.73
CA GLU A 39 -27.29 -7.25 -36.28
C GLU A 39 -27.57 -8.75 -36.05
N THR A 40 -26.98 -9.62 -36.83
CA THR A 40 -27.20 -11.07 -36.74
C THR A 40 -26.11 -11.82 -35.96
N GLN A 41 -25.11 -11.13 -35.41
CA GLN A 41 -24.02 -11.74 -34.66
C GLN A 41 -24.49 -12.07 -33.25
N LYS A 42 -24.33 -13.33 -32.83
CA LYS A 42 -24.70 -13.79 -31.48
C LYS A 42 -23.50 -14.05 -30.56
N GLU A 43 -22.32 -14.20 -31.16
CA GLU A 43 -21.09 -14.56 -30.37
C GLU A 43 -19.96 -13.60 -30.70
N VAL A 44 -19.25 -13.20 -29.66
CA VAL A 44 -17.99 -12.47 -29.73
C VAL A 44 -16.89 -13.42 -29.28
N ALA A 45 -15.68 -13.27 -29.82
CA ALA A 45 -14.54 -14.04 -29.36
C ALA A 45 -14.39 -13.86 -27.82
N PRO A 46 -14.29 -14.95 -27.06
CA PRO A 46 -14.16 -14.84 -25.61
C PRO A 46 -12.85 -14.14 -25.26
N ASP A 47 -12.99 -13.08 -24.46
CA ASP A 47 -11.83 -12.42 -23.85
C ASP A 47 -11.59 -13.10 -22.50
N SER A 48 -10.42 -13.72 -22.33
CA SER A 48 -10.06 -14.38 -21.08
C SER A 48 -9.00 -13.54 -20.37
N VAL A 49 -9.47 -12.76 -19.41
CA VAL A 49 -8.56 -12.07 -18.48
C VAL A 49 -8.22 -13.03 -17.35
N GLN A 50 -6.96 -13.42 -17.27
CA GLN A 50 -6.47 -14.21 -16.14
C GLN A 50 -5.81 -13.28 -15.13
N PRO A 51 -6.28 -13.24 -13.87
CA PRO A 51 -5.63 -12.47 -12.84
C PRO A 51 -4.23 -13.03 -12.54
N VAL A 52 -3.25 -12.15 -12.38
CA VAL A 52 -1.90 -12.55 -11.95
C VAL A 52 -1.94 -12.78 -10.44
N PRO A 53 -1.75 -14.00 -9.96
CA PRO A 53 -1.78 -14.30 -8.53
C PRO A 53 -0.58 -13.69 -7.82
N THR A 54 -0.82 -13.09 -6.66
CA THR A 54 0.24 -12.66 -5.73
C THR A 54 0.27 -13.61 -4.55
N GLU A 55 1.45 -14.08 -4.17
CA GLU A 55 1.61 -15.04 -3.08
C GLU A 55 2.08 -14.34 -1.80
N VAL A 56 1.41 -14.60 -0.69
CA VAL A 56 1.82 -14.17 0.65
C VAL A 56 2.02 -15.40 1.52
N TYR A 57 3.17 -15.51 2.17
CA TYR A 57 3.47 -16.62 3.07
C TYR A 57 2.83 -16.39 4.44
N LEU A 58 2.20 -17.44 4.97
CA LEU A 58 1.75 -17.48 6.36
C LEU A 58 2.95 -17.74 7.27
N GLN A 59 3.17 -16.85 8.24
CA GLN A 59 4.24 -17.00 9.21
C GLN A 59 3.73 -17.55 10.53
N LYS A 60 4.31 -18.68 10.97
CA LYS A 60 4.08 -19.21 12.32
C LYS A 60 4.88 -18.40 13.33
N ARG A 61 4.20 -17.77 14.28
CA ARG A 61 4.82 -17.01 15.36
C ARG A 61 4.47 -17.66 16.68
N GLY A 62 5.43 -17.71 17.58
CA GLY A 62 5.23 -18.30 18.88
C GLY A 62 6.01 -17.58 19.97
N MET A 63 5.54 -17.72 21.21
CA MET A 63 6.20 -17.27 22.40
C MET A 63 5.99 -18.32 23.48
N ASN A 64 7.07 -18.68 24.18
CA ASN A 64 7.01 -19.60 25.31
C ASN A 64 7.38 -18.84 26.58
N ARG A 65 6.66 -19.16 27.65
CA ARG A 65 6.93 -18.70 29.01
C ARG A 65 7.02 -19.94 29.91
N ILE A 66 8.06 -20.01 30.71
CA ILE A 66 8.23 -21.05 31.72
C ILE A 66 8.16 -20.41 33.10
N VAL A 67 7.31 -20.96 33.94
CA VAL A 67 7.14 -20.52 35.33
C VAL A 67 7.39 -21.73 36.24
N SER A 68 8.30 -21.57 37.21
CA SER A 68 8.56 -22.63 38.19
C SER A 68 7.55 -22.58 39.34
N ASP A 69 7.17 -23.74 39.85
CA ASP A 69 6.25 -23.88 40.96
C ASP A 69 6.82 -23.19 42.23
N TYR A 70 8.16 -23.18 42.36
CA TYR A 70 8.84 -22.46 43.43
C TYR A 70 8.60 -20.94 43.33
N PHE A 71 8.64 -20.36 42.15
CA PHE A 71 8.35 -18.93 41.92
C PHE A 71 6.91 -18.57 42.27
N GLU A 72 5.96 -19.45 42.02
CA GLU A 72 4.55 -19.24 42.38
C GLU A 72 4.31 -19.32 43.89
N SER A 73 5.00 -20.20 44.60
CA SER A 73 4.86 -20.42 46.04
C SER A 73 5.47 -19.33 46.87
N GLN A 74 6.38 -18.50 46.36
CA GLN A 74 7.04 -17.45 47.11
C GLN A 74 6.13 -16.27 47.47
N LYS A 75 6.12 -15.85 48.72
CA LYS A 75 5.55 -14.58 49.18
C LYS A 75 6.39 -13.42 48.60
N LYS A 76 5.85 -12.70 47.66
CA LYS A 76 6.54 -11.58 47.01
C LYS A 76 6.29 -10.30 47.78
N ARG A 77 7.33 -9.49 48.04
CA ARG A 77 7.24 -8.16 48.67
C ARG A 77 6.43 -7.17 47.84
N ILE A 78 6.47 -7.33 46.53
CA ILE A 78 5.67 -6.56 45.57
C ILE A 78 4.66 -7.54 44.97
N PRO A 79 3.37 -7.22 44.80
CA PRO A 79 2.38 -8.09 44.24
C PRO A 79 2.60 -8.28 42.74
N PHE A 80 3.69 -8.94 42.37
CA PHE A 80 3.91 -9.48 41.05
C PHE A 80 3.12 -10.78 40.95
N SER A 81 1.85 -10.67 40.55
CA SER A 81 1.07 -11.84 40.23
C SER A 81 1.54 -12.41 38.88
N ASP A 82 1.46 -13.72 38.76
CA ASP A 82 1.74 -14.41 37.50
C ASP A 82 0.92 -13.84 36.33
N ALA A 83 -0.32 -13.43 36.59
CA ALA A 83 -1.20 -12.76 35.64
C ALA A 83 -0.59 -11.48 35.04
N ILE A 84 0.09 -10.64 35.83
CA ILE A 84 0.74 -9.42 35.35
C ILE A 84 1.91 -9.76 34.41
N ILE A 85 2.66 -10.80 34.74
CA ILE A 85 3.78 -11.26 33.92
C ILE A 85 3.25 -11.82 32.59
N ALA A 86 2.19 -12.63 32.63
CA ALA A 86 1.50 -13.16 31.46
C ALA A 86 0.99 -12.02 30.56
N GLU A 87 0.30 -11.05 31.13
CA GLU A 87 -0.20 -9.89 30.37
C GLU A 87 0.92 -9.12 29.65
N ARG A 88 2.04 -8.89 30.36
CA ARG A 88 3.20 -8.21 29.75
C ARG A 88 3.81 -9.03 28.62
N ALA A 89 3.89 -10.34 28.78
CA ALA A 89 4.40 -11.24 27.75
C ALA A 89 3.49 -11.25 26.51
N ILE A 90 2.18 -11.34 26.69
CA ILE A 90 1.19 -11.26 25.60
C ILE A 90 1.29 -9.91 24.88
N ARG A 91 1.35 -8.80 25.62
CA ARG A 91 1.52 -7.46 25.02
C ARG A 91 2.83 -7.34 24.23
N LYS A 92 3.92 -7.94 24.73
CA LYS A 92 5.20 -7.98 23.98
C LYS A 92 5.07 -8.78 22.69
N PHE A 93 4.43 -9.96 22.77
CA PHE A 93 4.17 -10.81 21.59
C PHE A 93 3.34 -10.10 20.54
N LYS A 94 2.21 -9.48 20.91
CA LYS A 94 1.35 -8.71 20.00
C LYS A 94 2.08 -7.54 19.36
N ARG A 95 2.89 -6.80 20.12
CA ARG A 95 3.71 -5.70 19.57
C ARG A 95 4.78 -6.19 18.60
N ALA A 96 5.42 -7.33 18.88
CA ALA A 96 6.38 -7.94 17.96
C ALA A 96 5.68 -8.42 16.69
N GLY A 97 4.50 -9.04 16.84
CA GLY A 97 3.66 -9.47 15.73
C GLY A 97 3.26 -8.32 14.81
N ASN A 98 2.77 -7.21 15.35
CA ASN A 98 2.43 -6.06 14.55
C ASN A 98 3.63 -5.51 13.75
N ARG A 99 4.83 -5.49 14.36
CA ARG A 99 6.04 -5.08 13.62
C ARG A 99 6.35 -6.03 12.48
N THR A 100 6.25 -7.35 12.70
CA THR A 100 6.45 -8.34 11.65
C THR A 100 5.47 -8.14 10.51
N LEU A 101 4.17 -7.96 10.81
CA LEU A 101 3.14 -7.74 9.81
C LEU A 101 3.32 -6.42 9.02
N TRP A 102 4.08 -5.45 9.57
CA TRP A 102 4.39 -4.20 8.87
C TRP A 102 5.64 -4.26 8.00
N ILE A 103 6.76 -4.85 8.46
CA ILE A 103 8.07 -4.69 7.81
C ILE A 103 8.82 -5.98 7.50
N SER A 104 8.28 -7.15 7.79
CA SER A 104 8.94 -8.41 7.45
C SER A 104 9.12 -8.51 5.93
N LYS A 105 10.28 -9.00 5.49
CA LYS A 105 10.52 -9.33 4.09
C LYS A 105 10.16 -10.79 3.83
N LYS A 106 9.51 -11.06 2.70
CA LYS A 106 9.19 -12.44 2.25
C LYS A 106 10.45 -13.26 2.12
N GLY A 107 10.42 -14.47 2.66
CA GLY A 107 11.58 -15.35 2.59
C GLY A 107 11.32 -16.74 3.15
N GLU A 108 12.26 -17.63 2.88
CA GLU A 108 12.29 -18.98 3.37
C GLU A 108 13.66 -19.25 3.99
N LEU A 109 13.66 -19.93 5.14
CA LEU A 109 14.88 -20.33 5.81
C LEU A 109 14.80 -21.82 6.14
N GLN A 110 15.77 -22.57 5.70
CA GLN A 110 15.94 -23.96 6.12
C GLN A 110 16.66 -24.03 7.46
N VAL A 111 16.01 -24.63 8.44
CA VAL A 111 16.55 -24.81 9.79
C VAL A 111 16.64 -26.31 10.08
N GLN A 112 17.80 -26.75 10.59
CA GLN A 112 17.94 -28.15 11.07
C GLN A 112 17.41 -28.26 12.49
N ASP A 113 16.36 -29.07 12.65
CA ASP A 113 15.86 -29.46 13.97
C ASP A 113 16.44 -30.82 14.36
N PRO A 114 17.04 -30.93 15.56
CA PRO A 114 17.63 -32.19 16.02
C PRO A 114 16.65 -33.36 16.08
N LYS A 115 15.34 -33.13 16.23
CA LYS A 115 14.31 -34.14 16.39
C LYS A 115 13.60 -34.45 15.08
N THR A 116 13.37 -33.49 14.23
CA THR A 116 12.50 -33.59 13.04
C THR A 116 13.23 -33.45 11.71
N GLY A 117 14.56 -33.25 11.75
CA GLY A 117 15.37 -33.04 10.55
C GLY A 117 15.25 -31.63 9.97
N THR A 118 15.47 -31.47 8.66
CA THR A 118 15.40 -30.16 7.99
C THR A 118 13.95 -29.67 7.91
N GLN A 119 13.70 -28.50 8.47
CA GLN A 119 12.41 -27.80 8.44
C GLN A 119 12.53 -26.46 7.70
N VAL A 120 11.46 -26.05 7.03
CA VAL A 120 11.40 -24.75 6.35
C VAL A 120 10.60 -23.78 7.21
N VAL A 121 11.21 -22.63 7.50
CA VAL A 121 10.57 -21.49 8.18
C VAL A 121 10.20 -20.46 7.15
N TYR A 122 8.92 -20.12 7.07
CA TYR A 122 8.39 -19.10 6.16
C TYR A 122 8.26 -17.76 6.87
N PHE A 123 8.72 -16.71 6.20
CA PHE A 123 8.56 -15.32 6.64
C PHE A 123 7.49 -14.64 5.79
N THR A 124 6.51 -14.01 6.45
CA THR A 124 5.46 -13.27 5.76
C THR A 124 6.01 -11.98 5.13
N GLU A 125 5.41 -11.54 4.05
CA GLU A 125 5.67 -10.22 3.50
C GLU A 125 4.88 -9.17 4.29
N GLY A 126 5.60 -8.22 4.88
CA GLY A 126 4.99 -7.12 5.60
C GLY A 126 4.25 -6.15 4.67
N LEU A 127 3.24 -5.47 5.20
CA LEU A 127 2.43 -4.52 4.44
C LEU A 127 3.29 -3.49 3.69
N ARG A 128 4.38 -3.01 4.29
CA ARG A 128 5.30 -2.02 3.69
C ARG A 128 5.78 -2.43 2.30
N TRP A 129 6.00 -3.70 2.06
CA TRP A 129 6.58 -4.22 0.83
C TRP A 129 5.53 -4.67 -0.21
N GLN A 130 4.25 -4.74 0.19
CA GLN A 130 3.14 -5.12 -0.68
C GLN A 130 2.56 -3.94 -1.47
N PHE A 131 2.89 -2.70 -1.10
CA PHE A 131 2.45 -1.52 -1.83
C PHE A 131 3.10 -1.48 -3.21
N LYS A 132 2.30 -1.36 -4.25
CA LYS A 132 2.75 -1.22 -5.64
C LYS A 132 3.05 0.23 -6.01
N ARG A 133 2.55 1.19 -5.24
CA ARG A 133 2.78 2.62 -5.41
C ARG A 133 3.39 3.20 -4.16
N GLU A 134 4.50 3.89 -4.31
CA GLU A 134 5.18 4.57 -3.23
C GLU A 134 5.35 6.04 -3.55
N PHE A 135 4.86 6.88 -2.67
CA PHE A 135 4.91 8.32 -2.80
C PHE A 135 5.99 8.88 -1.90
N GLN A 136 6.99 9.55 -2.46
CA GLN A 136 8.05 10.15 -1.68
C GLN A 136 7.75 11.63 -1.44
N HIS A 137 7.58 12.01 -0.19
CA HIS A 137 7.34 13.39 0.19
C HIS A 137 7.95 13.69 1.56
N THR A 138 8.84 14.66 1.59
CA THR A 138 9.48 15.15 2.82
C THR A 138 9.02 16.56 3.10
N GLY A 139 8.55 16.84 4.31
CA GLY A 139 8.18 18.19 4.74
C GLY A 139 6.69 18.35 5.06
N LYS A 140 6.24 19.60 5.03
CA LYS A 140 4.84 19.96 5.30
C LYS A 140 4.00 19.78 4.06
N TRP A 141 2.80 19.28 4.24
CA TRP A 141 1.83 19.16 3.16
C TRP A 141 1.17 20.51 2.88
N THR A 142 1.07 20.86 1.60
CA THR A 142 0.21 21.96 1.13
C THR A 142 -1.15 21.43 0.73
N PHE A 143 -2.13 22.32 0.61
CA PHE A 143 -3.48 21.94 0.18
C PHE A 143 -3.48 21.34 -1.24
N GLU A 144 -2.76 21.97 -2.17
CA GLU A 144 -2.64 21.54 -3.56
C GLU A 144 -2.01 20.15 -3.68
N GLN A 145 -0.96 19.89 -2.89
CA GLN A 145 -0.30 18.58 -2.85
C GLN A 145 -1.28 17.49 -2.36
N PHE A 146 -2.09 17.82 -1.34
CA PHE A 146 -3.08 16.87 -0.82
C PHE A 146 -4.19 16.59 -1.85
N ILE A 147 -4.67 17.60 -2.56
CA ILE A 147 -5.65 17.43 -3.65
C ILE A 147 -5.07 16.61 -4.80
N SER A 148 -3.81 16.87 -5.19
CA SER A 148 -3.13 16.10 -6.22
C SER A 148 -2.96 14.63 -5.84
N LEU A 149 -2.63 14.36 -4.57
CA LEU A 149 -2.60 13.00 -4.02
C LEU A 149 -3.98 12.34 -4.08
N ALA A 150 -5.03 13.06 -3.69
CA ALA A 150 -6.41 12.57 -3.74
C ALA A 150 -6.83 12.24 -5.19
N LYS A 151 -6.55 13.15 -6.12
CA LYS A 151 -6.81 12.92 -7.55
C LYS A 151 -6.07 11.69 -8.06
N MET A 152 -4.78 11.54 -7.76
CA MET A 152 -3.98 10.39 -8.17
C MET A 152 -4.51 9.08 -7.58
N TYR A 153 -4.93 9.08 -6.29
CA TYR A 153 -5.47 7.89 -5.65
C TYR A 153 -6.79 7.47 -6.28
N TYR A 154 -7.76 8.38 -6.40
CA TYR A 154 -9.11 8.09 -6.87
C TYR A 154 -9.26 7.98 -8.39
N THR A 155 -8.27 8.40 -9.18
CA THR A 155 -8.27 8.19 -10.64
C THR A 155 -7.85 6.78 -11.02
N SER A 156 -7.24 6.03 -10.11
CA SER A 156 -6.83 4.65 -10.35
C SER A 156 -8.04 3.73 -10.51
N ALA A 157 -7.89 2.70 -11.34
CA ALA A 157 -8.97 1.73 -11.53
C ALA A 157 -9.28 0.96 -10.24
N ASP A 158 -10.56 0.63 -10.03
CA ASP A 158 -11.04 -0.22 -8.93
C ASP A 158 -10.70 0.32 -7.52
N VAL A 159 -10.87 1.63 -7.32
CA VAL A 159 -10.65 2.28 -6.03
C VAL A 159 -11.97 2.39 -5.27
N PRO A 160 -12.02 1.99 -4.00
CA PRO A 160 -13.21 2.22 -3.17
C PRO A 160 -13.36 3.71 -2.83
N GLU A 161 -14.61 4.18 -2.67
CA GLU A 161 -14.93 5.57 -2.33
C GLU A 161 -14.29 6.03 -1.00
N ASN A 162 -14.07 5.09 -0.08
CA ASN A 162 -13.50 5.37 1.23
C ASN A 162 -12.12 4.72 1.38
N ALA A 163 -11.15 5.50 1.80
CA ALA A 163 -9.80 5.03 2.09
C ALA A 163 -9.43 5.27 3.57
N THR A 164 -8.78 4.28 4.18
CA THR A 164 -8.20 4.43 5.51
C THR A 164 -6.72 4.80 5.39
N VAL A 165 -6.33 5.88 6.03
CA VAL A 165 -4.94 6.34 6.10
C VAL A 165 -4.36 5.97 7.46
N LEU A 166 -3.50 4.96 7.48
CA LEU A 166 -2.74 4.56 8.67
C LEU A 166 -1.44 5.36 8.73
N ALA A 167 -1.34 6.29 9.66
CA ALA A 167 -0.28 7.29 9.64
C ALA A 167 0.52 7.38 10.95
N GLY A 168 1.80 7.74 10.79
CA GLY A 168 2.67 8.12 11.90
C GLY A 168 2.29 9.47 12.49
N LYS A 169 2.81 9.77 13.67
CA LYS A 169 2.45 10.98 14.44
C LYS A 169 2.79 12.28 13.74
N ASN A 170 3.98 12.37 13.13
CA ASN A 170 4.46 13.59 12.47
C ASN A 170 3.69 13.84 11.16
N PHE A 171 3.35 12.75 10.43
CA PHE A 171 2.50 12.88 9.25
C PHE A 171 1.14 13.47 9.59
N LEU A 172 0.49 12.97 10.66
CA LEU A 172 -0.79 13.50 11.13
C LEU A 172 -0.69 14.96 11.57
N GLU A 173 0.41 15.34 12.24
CA GLU A 173 0.67 16.73 12.60
C GLU A 173 0.78 17.62 11.36
N ASN A 174 1.55 17.19 10.37
CA ASN A 174 1.70 17.92 9.10
C ASN A 174 0.36 18.11 8.37
N VAL A 175 -0.48 17.07 8.32
CA VAL A 175 -1.82 17.15 7.71
C VAL A 175 -2.73 18.11 8.50
N GLN A 176 -2.68 18.12 9.83
CA GLN A 176 -3.47 19.04 10.64
C GLN A 176 -3.03 20.51 10.50
N CYS A 177 -1.78 20.74 10.09
CA CYS A 177 -1.26 22.08 9.83
C CYS A 177 -1.63 22.64 8.45
N ILE A 178 -2.29 21.86 7.59
CA ILE A 178 -2.78 22.34 6.31
C ILE A 178 -3.87 23.40 6.53
N ASP A 179 -3.78 24.51 5.81
CA ASP A 179 -4.76 25.59 5.92
C ASP A 179 -6.05 25.27 5.16
N PHE A 180 -6.93 24.51 5.80
CA PHE A 180 -8.25 24.19 5.25
C PHE A 180 -9.27 25.34 5.40
N LYS A 181 -8.97 26.38 6.19
CA LYS A 181 -9.92 27.47 6.44
C LYS A 181 -10.18 28.32 5.21
N ASN A 182 -9.16 28.46 4.36
CA ASN A 182 -9.25 29.21 3.12
C ASN A 182 -9.82 28.36 1.96
N HIS A 183 -10.11 27.08 2.20
CA HIS A 183 -10.60 26.12 1.19
C HIS A 183 -11.90 25.46 1.69
N PRO A 184 -13.06 26.15 1.59
CA PRO A 184 -14.34 25.67 2.13
C PRO A 184 -14.91 24.45 1.38
N GLU A 185 -14.35 24.11 0.22
CA GLU A 185 -14.74 22.91 -0.56
C GLU A 185 -14.34 21.60 0.09
N VAL A 186 -13.44 21.62 1.07
CA VAL A 186 -13.02 20.42 1.82
C VAL A 186 -13.61 20.44 3.22
N LYS A 187 -14.43 19.47 3.53
CA LYS A 187 -15.00 19.31 4.86
C LYS A 187 -14.16 18.35 5.71
N ILE A 188 -13.81 18.82 6.91
CA ILE A 188 -13.16 18.00 7.92
C ILE A 188 -14.21 17.56 8.92
N GLU A 189 -14.39 16.26 9.06
CA GLU A 189 -15.26 15.71 10.10
C GLU A 189 -14.44 15.00 11.19
N VAL A 190 -14.81 15.26 12.44
CA VAL A 190 -14.33 14.48 13.58
C VAL A 190 -15.40 13.44 13.90
N ARG A 191 -15.20 12.21 13.43
CA ARG A 191 -16.10 11.10 13.75
C ARG A 191 -15.66 10.40 15.04
N THR A 192 -16.60 10.19 15.95
CA THR A 192 -16.38 9.35 17.13
C THR A 192 -16.91 7.95 16.81
N ASN A 193 -16.01 6.98 16.73
CA ASN A 193 -16.38 5.59 16.52
C ASN A 193 -17.00 5.01 17.82
N LYS A 194 -17.85 3.95 17.69
CA LYS A 194 -18.47 3.23 18.83
C LYS A 194 -17.45 2.73 19.87
N LEU A 195 -16.18 2.62 19.52
CA LEU A 195 -15.07 2.25 20.40
C LEU A 195 -14.38 3.46 21.08
N GLY A 196 -14.93 4.68 20.95
CA GLY A 196 -14.38 5.90 21.54
C GLY A 196 -13.13 6.45 20.83
N TRP A 197 -12.80 5.97 19.64
CA TRP A 197 -11.67 6.45 18.86
C TRP A 197 -12.09 7.66 18.02
N LYS A 198 -11.35 8.76 18.15
CA LYS A 198 -11.54 9.90 17.26
C LYS A 198 -10.90 9.58 15.92
N VAL A 199 -11.72 9.49 14.89
CA VAL A 199 -11.29 9.36 13.51
C VAL A 199 -11.49 10.72 12.87
N THR A 200 -10.42 11.30 12.35
CA THR A 200 -10.53 12.52 11.54
C THR A 200 -10.72 12.08 10.10
N ALA A 201 -11.83 12.46 9.52
CA ALA A 201 -12.09 12.23 8.10
C ALA A 201 -11.94 13.54 7.32
N ILE A 202 -11.35 13.46 6.14
CA ILE A 202 -11.29 14.56 5.17
C ILE A 202 -12.12 14.12 3.96
N HIS A 203 -13.19 14.86 3.70
CA HIS A 203 -14.05 14.64 2.55
C HIS A 203 -13.56 15.49 1.39
N THR A 204 -13.20 14.87 0.30
CA THR A 204 -12.85 15.53 -0.95
C THR A 204 -13.92 15.27 -2.01
N VAL A 205 -13.89 16.03 -3.09
CA VAL A 205 -14.79 15.78 -4.25
C VAL A 205 -14.54 14.41 -4.87
N PHE A 206 -13.34 13.84 -4.69
CA PHE A 206 -12.95 12.55 -5.25
C PHE A 206 -13.34 11.37 -4.37
N GLY A 207 -13.43 11.57 -3.05
CA GLY A 207 -13.73 10.53 -2.07
C GLY A 207 -13.24 10.89 -0.66
N ASP A 208 -13.38 9.96 0.26
CA ASP A 208 -13.18 10.18 1.68
C ASP A 208 -11.91 9.51 2.19
N PHE A 209 -11.12 10.25 2.98
CA PHE A 209 -9.96 9.75 3.70
C PHE A 209 -10.23 9.71 5.20
N GLU A 210 -10.15 8.52 5.81
CA GLU A 210 -10.22 8.34 7.26
C GLU A 210 -8.82 8.21 7.84
N PHE A 211 -8.40 9.17 8.67
CA PHE A 211 -7.06 9.16 9.29
C PHE A 211 -7.07 8.41 10.62
N LYS A 212 -6.20 7.41 10.73
CA LYS A 212 -5.97 6.64 11.95
C LYS A 212 -4.49 6.65 12.30
N ARG A 213 -4.18 6.94 13.56
CA ARG A 213 -2.79 6.84 14.02
C ARG A 213 -2.39 5.37 14.16
N GLU A 214 -1.25 5.01 13.57
CA GLU A 214 -0.62 3.70 13.74
C GLU A 214 0.68 3.83 14.57
N PRO A 215 0.64 3.50 15.88
CA PRO A 215 1.81 3.64 16.75
C PRO A 215 2.98 2.72 16.36
N THR A 216 2.73 1.69 15.57
CA THR A 216 3.78 0.77 15.12
C THR A 216 4.71 1.46 14.13
N LEU A 217 4.18 2.30 13.23
CA LEU A 217 4.96 3.12 12.30
C LEU A 217 5.92 4.05 13.06
N ASP A 218 5.45 4.71 14.13
CA ASP A 218 6.29 5.59 14.95
C ASP A 218 7.50 4.84 15.55
N LYS A 219 7.31 3.56 15.94
CA LYS A 219 8.36 2.74 16.55
C LYS A 219 9.33 2.12 15.55
N LEU A 220 8.91 2.03 14.28
CA LEU A 220 9.71 1.51 13.19
C LEU A 220 10.55 2.59 12.49
N GLY A 221 10.40 3.86 12.90
CA GLY A 221 11.10 5.00 12.30
C GLY A 221 10.34 5.65 11.14
N TYR A 222 9.09 5.26 10.90
CA TYR A 222 8.22 5.80 9.85
C TYR A 222 7.23 6.83 10.39
N SER A 223 7.72 7.78 11.22
CA SER A 223 6.86 8.77 11.88
C SER A 223 6.25 9.80 10.92
N ASN A 224 6.94 10.10 9.81
CA ASN A 224 6.47 11.02 8.76
C ASN A 224 5.76 10.29 7.61
N SER A 225 5.61 8.97 7.73
CA SER A 225 5.07 8.12 6.67
C SER A 225 3.63 7.75 6.96
N ALA A 226 2.90 7.40 5.89
CA ALA A 226 1.52 6.93 5.97
C ALA A 226 1.22 5.87 4.91
N ALA A 227 0.26 5.01 5.21
CA ALA A 227 -0.25 4.00 4.29
C ALA A 227 -1.71 4.30 3.96
N ILE A 228 -2.03 4.56 2.71
CA ILE A 228 -3.39 4.72 2.20
C ILE A 228 -3.87 3.36 1.73
N ILE A 229 -4.89 2.84 2.41
CA ILE A 229 -5.43 1.51 2.15
C ILE A 229 -6.90 1.66 1.81
N GLY A 230 -7.32 1.10 0.67
CA GLY A 230 -8.73 1.02 0.32
C GLY A 230 -9.48 0.17 1.32
N ASN A 231 -10.66 0.63 1.76
CA ASN A 231 -11.49 -0.13 2.66
C ASN A 231 -11.86 -1.46 1.98
N ASP A 232 -11.99 -2.53 2.79
CA ASP A 232 -12.27 -3.91 2.35
C ASP A 232 -11.21 -4.59 1.47
N ARG A 233 -10.04 -3.94 1.28
CA ARG A 233 -8.94 -4.49 0.49
C ARG A 233 -7.79 -5.02 1.35
N LEU A 234 -7.82 -4.82 2.66
CA LEU A 234 -6.88 -5.42 3.61
C LEU A 234 -7.48 -6.72 4.14
N VAL A 235 -6.78 -7.83 3.89
CA VAL A 235 -7.23 -9.17 4.32
C VAL A 235 -6.25 -9.77 5.29
N HIS A 236 -6.77 -10.27 6.40
CA HIS A 236 -6.03 -11.06 7.37
C HIS A 236 -6.28 -12.54 7.12
N TYR A 237 -5.23 -13.25 6.75
CA TYR A 237 -5.27 -14.70 6.59
C TYR A 237 -4.76 -15.35 7.86
N GLU A 238 -5.57 -16.22 8.44
CA GLU A 238 -5.23 -17.06 9.59
C GLU A 238 -5.40 -18.54 9.26
N ARG A 239 -4.34 -19.33 9.43
CA ARG A 239 -4.45 -20.78 9.44
C ARG A 239 -4.82 -21.29 10.83
N THR A 240 -4.20 -20.70 11.85
CA THR A 240 -4.44 -21.02 13.24
C THR A 240 -4.54 -19.72 14.01
N ALA A 241 -5.71 -19.47 14.59
CA ALA A 241 -5.96 -18.31 15.44
C ALA A 241 -5.04 -18.31 16.67
N GLU A 242 -4.83 -17.12 17.24
CA GLU A 242 -4.05 -16.99 18.48
C GLU A 242 -4.63 -17.90 19.57
N HIS A 243 -3.86 -18.86 20.02
CA HIS A 243 -4.24 -19.76 21.10
C HIS A 243 -3.07 -19.96 22.08
N SER A 244 -3.40 -20.26 23.31
CA SER A 244 -2.43 -20.58 24.35
C SER A 244 -2.58 -22.04 24.78
N ASP A 245 -1.46 -22.72 24.85
CA ASP A 245 -1.35 -24.05 25.42
C ASP A 245 -0.52 -24.01 26.68
N THR A 246 -0.94 -24.78 27.71
CA THR A 246 -0.19 -24.90 28.96
C THR A 246 0.20 -26.37 29.15
N GLU A 247 1.49 -26.61 29.26
CA GLU A 247 2.07 -27.92 29.45
C GLU A 247 2.96 -27.97 30.68
N ARG A 248 2.99 -29.09 31.37
CA ARG A 248 4.04 -29.37 32.36
C ARG A 248 5.37 -29.65 31.65
N VAL A 249 6.44 -29.05 32.14
CA VAL A 249 7.78 -29.30 31.58
C VAL A 249 8.26 -30.66 32.12
N GLU A 250 8.53 -31.59 31.21
CA GLU A 250 9.00 -32.92 31.57
C GLU A 250 10.32 -32.86 32.34
N GLY A 251 10.36 -33.54 33.50
CA GLY A 251 11.55 -33.57 34.38
C GLY A 251 11.79 -32.30 35.19
N HIS A 252 10.88 -31.33 35.20
CA HIS A 252 11.00 -30.07 35.96
C HIS A 252 9.70 -29.72 36.69
N GLU A 253 9.81 -29.13 37.88
CA GLU A 253 8.69 -28.53 38.60
C GLU A 253 8.38 -27.13 38.03
N ALA A 254 7.84 -27.12 36.80
CA ALA A 254 7.52 -25.89 36.07
C ALA A 254 6.40 -26.13 35.05
N SER A 255 5.61 -25.10 34.80
CA SER A 255 4.65 -25.05 33.71
C SER A 255 5.19 -24.19 32.56
N ARG A 256 4.95 -24.65 31.32
CA ARG A 256 5.23 -23.90 30.09
C ARG A 256 3.91 -23.42 29.53
N GLU A 257 3.79 -22.14 29.32
CA GLU A 257 2.73 -21.55 28.53
C GLU A 257 3.29 -21.18 27.16
N SER A 258 2.65 -21.67 26.12
CA SER A 258 2.96 -21.37 24.71
C SER A 258 1.84 -20.56 24.13
N LEU A 259 2.18 -19.44 23.49
CA LEU A 259 1.24 -18.65 22.69
C LEU A 259 1.64 -18.80 21.23
N ILE A 260 0.75 -19.29 20.38
CA ILE A 260 1.02 -19.58 18.99
C ILE A 260 -0.04 -18.93 18.11
N VAL A 261 0.39 -18.36 16.98
CA VAL A 261 -0.46 -17.87 15.91
C VAL A 261 0.19 -18.16 14.57
N TRP A 262 -0.64 -18.39 13.56
CA TRP A 262 -0.17 -18.62 12.20
C TRP A 262 -0.97 -17.75 11.24
N ASP A 263 -0.42 -16.59 10.88
CA ASP A 263 -1.13 -15.54 10.16
C ASP A 263 -0.28 -14.78 9.13
N ALA A 264 -0.95 -14.01 8.29
CA ALA A 264 -0.38 -13.04 7.37
C ALA A 264 -1.40 -11.94 7.06
N LEU A 265 -0.92 -10.76 6.68
CA LEU A 265 -1.73 -9.69 6.11
C LEU A 265 -1.46 -9.60 4.61
N ALA A 266 -2.50 -9.38 3.83
CA ALA A 266 -2.38 -9.18 2.39
C ALA A 266 -3.22 -7.98 1.92
N LEU A 267 -2.68 -7.23 0.97
CA LEU A 267 -3.37 -6.17 0.25
C LEU A 267 -3.92 -6.71 -1.06
N LYS A 268 -5.21 -6.50 -1.32
CA LYS A 268 -5.85 -6.87 -2.58
C LYS A 268 -5.93 -5.67 -3.53
N GLY A 269 -5.49 -5.87 -4.75
CA GLY A 269 -5.48 -4.82 -5.79
C GLY A 269 -4.23 -3.97 -5.79
N SER A 270 -4.21 -2.95 -6.64
CA SER A 270 -3.06 -2.04 -6.84
C SER A 270 -3.32 -0.61 -6.39
N CYS A 271 -4.53 -0.32 -5.89
CA CYS A 271 -4.93 1.06 -5.55
C CYS A 271 -4.18 1.66 -4.34
N HIS A 272 -3.52 0.83 -3.54
CA HIS A 272 -2.89 1.25 -2.30
C HIS A 272 -1.62 2.07 -2.52
N ILE A 273 -1.42 3.10 -1.70
CA ILE A 273 -0.25 3.98 -1.76
C ILE A 273 0.45 3.98 -0.41
N PHE A 274 1.76 3.84 -0.42
CA PHE A 274 2.59 4.13 0.75
C PHE A 274 3.26 5.49 0.56
N ILE A 275 3.05 6.39 1.51
CA ILE A 275 3.71 7.70 1.55
C ILE A 275 4.95 7.56 2.41
N ASN A 276 6.13 7.70 1.80
CA ASN A 276 7.40 7.63 2.49
C ASN A 276 7.92 9.05 2.77
N GLY A 277 7.78 9.49 4.00
CA GLY A 277 8.24 10.82 4.45
C GLY A 277 9.54 10.78 5.25
N ASP A 278 10.01 9.59 5.61
CA ASP A 278 11.20 9.43 6.45
C ASP A 278 12.46 9.06 5.64
N GLY A 279 12.33 8.89 4.33
CA GLY A 279 13.37 8.29 3.50
C GLY A 279 13.49 6.79 3.79
N GLY A 280 14.46 6.15 3.25
CA GLY A 280 14.71 4.73 3.42
C GLY A 280 14.47 3.93 2.15
N GLU A 281 14.62 2.61 2.26
CA GLU A 281 14.54 1.69 1.13
C GLU A 281 13.12 1.69 0.55
N ALA A 282 13.00 2.01 -0.74
CA ALA A 282 11.75 1.88 -1.47
C ALA A 282 11.43 0.40 -1.71
N SER A 283 10.15 0.07 -1.87
CA SER A 283 9.76 -1.28 -2.27
C SER A 283 10.28 -1.56 -3.68
N SER A 284 10.97 -2.68 -3.88
CA SER A 284 11.49 -3.09 -5.19
C SER A 284 10.41 -3.30 -6.25
N ASN A 285 9.17 -3.51 -5.81
CA ASN A 285 8.01 -3.78 -6.66
C ASN A 285 7.10 -2.56 -6.82
N ALA A 286 7.45 -1.42 -6.20
CA ALA A 286 6.65 -0.22 -6.23
C ALA A 286 7.17 0.78 -7.26
N VAL A 287 6.26 1.42 -7.97
CA VAL A 287 6.57 2.62 -8.76
C VAL A 287 6.74 3.78 -7.78
N SER A 288 7.89 4.45 -7.85
CA SER A 288 8.20 5.59 -7.01
C SER A 288 7.68 6.87 -7.65
N TYR A 289 6.79 7.56 -6.93
CA TYR A 289 6.25 8.86 -7.30
C TYR A 289 6.87 9.95 -6.42
N VAL A 290 7.16 11.09 -7.01
CA VAL A 290 7.63 12.29 -6.31
C VAL A 290 6.71 13.44 -6.62
N MET A 291 6.27 14.17 -5.60
CA MET A 291 5.60 15.45 -5.81
C MET A 291 6.59 16.51 -6.20
N TRP A 292 6.25 17.23 -7.27
CA TRP A 292 7.03 18.35 -7.77
C TRP A 292 6.18 19.62 -7.71
N ASP A 293 6.58 20.54 -6.84
CA ASP A 293 5.86 21.79 -6.54
C ASP A 293 6.57 23.04 -7.05
N SER A 294 7.57 22.87 -7.90
CA SER A 294 8.26 23.96 -8.58
C SER A 294 7.65 24.25 -9.94
N ASP A 295 7.64 25.51 -10.34
CA ASP A 295 7.21 25.96 -11.66
C ASP A 295 8.22 25.64 -12.78
N THR A 296 9.39 25.11 -12.41
CA THR A 296 10.46 24.73 -13.34
C THR A 296 10.57 23.21 -13.41
N ALA A 297 10.96 22.67 -14.57
CA ALA A 297 11.18 21.24 -14.72
C ALA A 297 12.29 20.72 -13.79
N PRO A 298 12.19 19.48 -13.29
CA PRO A 298 13.25 18.82 -12.55
C PRO A 298 14.56 18.81 -13.36
N MET A 299 15.68 19.15 -12.73
CA MET A 299 17.01 19.20 -13.37
C MET A 299 18.08 18.64 -12.44
N GLY A 300 19.21 18.21 -13.01
CA GLY A 300 20.36 17.72 -12.26
C GLY A 300 20.07 16.51 -11.42
N ASP A 301 20.35 16.54 -10.13
CA ASP A 301 20.19 15.41 -9.19
C ASP A 301 18.71 15.11 -8.90
N ASP A 302 17.81 16.06 -9.13
CA ASP A 302 16.37 15.85 -8.96
C ASP A 302 15.74 15.08 -10.13
N LEU A 303 16.41 15.07 -11.30
CA LEU A 303 15.95 14.38 -12.48
C LEU A 303 16.50 12.94 -12.52
N VAL A 304 15.71 11.99 -12.08
CA VAL A 304 16.12 10.57 -12.00
C VAL A 304 15.41 9.76 -13.07
N ASP A 305 16.18 8.99 -13.84
CA ASP A 305 15.65 8.11 -14.90
C ASP A 305 14.72 7.04 -14.32
N GLY A 306 13.57 6.87 -14.94
CA GLY A 306 12.53 5.92 -14.50
C GLY A 306 11.60 6.41 -13.39
N ARG A 307 11.87 7.56 -12.78
CA ARG A 307 11.02 8.15 -11.72
C ARG A 307 9.79 8.82 -12.33
N VAL A 308 8.67 8.73 -11.61
CA VAL A 308 7.41 9.40 -11.97
C VAL A 308 7.25 10.64 -11.12
N TYR A 309 6.97 11.76 -11.76
CA TYR A 309 6.74 13.06 -11.13
C TYR A 309 5.26 13.42 -11.18
N CYS A 310 4.70 13.80 -10.04
CA CYS A 310 3.35 14.35 -9.96
C CYS A 310 3.45 15.86 -9.79
N PHE A 311 3.00 16.61 -10.78
CA PHE A 311 3.13 18.07 -10.79
C PHE A 311 1.97 18.74 -10.06
N THR A 312 2.28 19.62 -9.12
CA THR A 312 1.28 20.41 -8.38
C THR A 312 0.96 21.74 -9.07
N THR A 313 1.81 22.14 -10.02
CA THR A 313 1.68 23.34 -10.84
C THR A 313 1.87 23.00 -12.31
N ASP A 314 1.50 23.92 -13.21
CA ASP A 314 1.76 23.76 -14.64
C ASP A 314 3.25 23.98 -14.92
N VAL A 315 3.92 22.99 -15.50
CA VAL A 315 5.38 23.02 -15.76
C VAL A 315 5.69 22.71 -17.22
N GLN A 316 6.57 23.48 -17.84
CA GLN A 316 7.11 23.16 -19.16
C GLN A 316 8.29 22.20 -19.01
N LEU A 317 8.12 20.95 -19.45
CA LEU A 317 9.11 19.88 -19.30
C LEU A 317 10.14 19.87 -20.44
N SER A 318 9.68 20.16 -21.66
CA SER A 318 10.50 20.25 -22.87
C SER A 318 9.84 21.19 -23.87
N GLU A 319 10.44 21.40 -25.03
CA GLU A 319 9.83 22.21 -26.12
C GLU A 319 8.44 21.69 -26.55
N THR A 320 8.20 20.40 -26.42
CA THR A 320 6.97 19.72 -26.86
C THR A 320 6.09 19.19 -25.74
N ALA A 321 6.62 19.06 -24.50
CA ALA A 321 5.92 18.48 -23.37
C ALA A 321 5.63 19.53 -22.31
N LYS A 322 4.35 19.65 -21.92
CA LYS A 322 3.88 20.50 -20.84
C LYS A 322 3.03 19.67 -19.87
N ALA A 323 3.47 19.56 -18.62
CA ALA A 323 2.68 18.97 -17.56
C ALA A 323 1.71 20.00 -16.98
N LYS A 324 0.49 19.57 -16.70
CA LYS A 324 -0.53 20.34 -15.99
C LYS A 324 -0.61 19.93 -14.55
N GLN A 325 -1.20 20.78 -13.74
CA GLN A 325 -1.47 20.48 -12.35
C GLN A 325 -2.23 19.15 -12.18
N GLY A 326 -1.68 18.25 -11.36
CA GLY A 326 -2.24 16.93 -11.04
C GLY A 326 -1.97 15.85 -12.09
N GLU A 327 -1.18 16.15 -13.13
CA GLU A 327 -0.71 15.14 -14.08
C GLU A 327 0.55 14.43 -13.58
N THR A 328 0.70 13.18 -13.98
CA THR A 328 1.87 12.34 -13.68
C THR A 328 2.68 12.10 -14.94
N TRP A 329 3.96 12.40 -14.88
CA TRP A 329 4.88 12.25 -16.00
C TRP A 329 6.10 11.45 -15.59
N GLN A 330 6.55 10.57 -16.45
CA GLN A 330 7.76 9.78 -16.25
C GLN A 330 8.89 10.29 -17.14
N TYR A 331 10.06 10.47 -16.54
CA TYR A 331 11.29 10.71 -17.27
C TYR A 331 12.02 9.39 -17.48
N LYS A 332 12.16 8.95 -18.73
CA LYS A 332 12.83 7.69 -19.06
C LYS A 332 13.58 7.79 -20.38
N ASN A 333 14.83 7.31 -20.40
CA ASN A 333 15.69 7.36 -21.59
C ASN A 333 15.80 8.77 -22.18
N SER A 334 15.93 9.79 -21.34
CA SER A 334 16.02 11.22 -21.73
C SER A 334 14.77 11.79 -22.40
N VAL A 335 13.61 11.14 -22.24
CA VAL A 335 12.33 11.59 -22.80
C VAL A 335 11.28 11.67 -21.69
N TRP A 336 10.50 12.76 -21.71
CA TRP A 336 9.31 12.90 -20.91
C TRP A 336 8.11 12.25 -21.59
N SER A 337 7.39 11.43 -20.87
CA SER A 337 6.12 10.81 -21.30
C SER A 337 5.09 10.92 -20.19
N GLU A 338 3.85 11.18 -20.55
CA GLU A 338 2.76 11.09 -19.58
C GLU A 338 2.69 9.67 -19.03
N TYR A 339 2.69 9.55 -17.71
CA TYR A 339 2.63 8.26 -17.05
C TYR A 339 1.17 7.90 -16.79
N VAL A 340 0.69 6.95 -17.55
CA VAL A 340 -0.60 6.30 -17.31
C VAL A 340 -0.30 4.95 -16.67
N GLU A 341 -0.82 4.73 -15.46
CA GLU A 341 -0.65 3.45 -14.78
C GLU A 341 -1.25 2.35 -15.64
N ALA A 342 -0.43 1.37 -16.04
CA ALA A 342 -0.93 0.21 -16.73
C ALA A 342 -1.93 -0.51 -15.82
N ILE A 343 -3.19 -0.52 -16.21
CA ILE A 343 -4.23 -1.27 -15.50
C ILE A 343 -3.86 -2.75 -15.62
N THR A 344 -3.23 -3.27 -14.57
CA THR A 344 -3.06 -4.72 -14.43
C THR A 344 -4.40 -5.25 -13.91
N VAL A 345 -5.27 -5.60 -14.86
CA VAL A 345 -6.56 -6.25 -14.59
C VAL A 345 -6.34 -7.66 -14.07
#